data_80e907d5a41e659756ae2e0975419732
#
_entry.id   80e907d5a41e659756ae2e0975419732
#
_cell.length_a   1.000
_cell.length_b   1.000
_cell.length_c   1.000
_cell.angle_alpha   90.00
_cell.angle_beta   90.00
_cell.angle_gamma   90.00
#
_symmetry.space_group_name_H-M   'P 1'
#
loop_
_entity.id
_entity.type
_entity.pdbx_description
1 polymer ?
#
loop_
_entity_poly.entity_id
_entity_poly.type
_entity_poly.pdbx_seq_one_letter_code
_entity_poly.pdbx_strand_id
1 'polypeptide(L)'
;MTSIVKGLQGDPPEEYPKNYPFVAGRTNVVACAKHFVGDGGTENGVNEGNTVSSYEDLERIHMAPYFDCISQGVCTVMASYSSWNGTKLHESHYLLTQVLKEKLGFKGFVISDSEALDRLSHPYGSNYRKCVLSAINSGVDMVMVPLRYELYLEDLTHLVETGEIPMSRIDDAVERILRVKFVAGLFEHPLSDKSLIDFVGCKLHRDIAREAVRKSLVLLKNGKDPKKPFLPLDKCAKRILLAGAHADDLGYQCGGWTATWEGKSGRITKGTTILDAIKETVGDKTEVIYDQNPSSETLANQDFSFAIVVIGETPYVETMGDNSELTIPLNGNELISSIASRIPTLVVLISGRPLVLEPDVFEKIDAFVAAWLPGSEGGGITDVIFGDYEFEGRLPVTWFKRVKQLPMSAGEKNYDPLFPIGFGLKMKLVHNMS
;
A
#
# COMPACT_ATOMS: atom_id res chain seq x y z
N MET A 1 -7.11 -6.85 5.75
CA MET A 1 -7.97 -6.77 4.54
C MET A 1 -9.45 -6.83 4.89
N THR A 2 -9.88 -7.71 5.78
CA THR A 2 -11.30 -7.86 6.19
C THR A 2 -11.96 -6.55 6.61
N SER A 3 -11.29 -5.74 7.45
CA SER A 3 -11.81 -4.43 7.90
C SER A 3 -12.05 -3.44 6.75
N ILE A 4 -11.26 -3.53 5.67
CA ILE A 4 -11.44 -2.68 4.48
C ILE A 4 -12.71 -3.10 3.72
N VAL A 5 -12.94 -4.40 3.56
CA VAL A 5 -14.18 -4.90 2.92
C VAL A 5 -15.40 -4.43 3.70
N LYS A 6 -15.39 -4.57 5.03
CA LYS A 6 -16.46 -4.03 5.91
C LYS A 6 -16.65 -2.53 5.77
N GLY A 7 -15.55 -1.78 5.76
CA GLY A 7 -15.61 -0.32 5.59
C GLY A 7 -16.21 0.13 4.26
N LEU A 8 -15.91 -0.59 3.18
CA LEU A 8 -16.41 -0.28 1.84
C LEU A 8 -17.84 -0.79 1.62
N GLN A 9 -18.11 -2.05 1.96
CA GLN A 9 -19.37 -2.72 1.65
C GLN A 9 -20.39 -2.74 2.80
N GLY A 10 -19.96 -2.49 4.04
CA GLY A 10 -20.74 -2.69 5.24
C GLY A 10 -20.64 -4.14 5.77
N ASP A 11 -21.28 -4.39 6.91
CA ASP A 11 -21.30 -5.71 7.55
C ASP A 11 -22.56 -6.50 7.11
N PRO A 12 -22.40 -7.73 6.59
CA PRO A 12 -23.55 -8.56 6.29
C PRO A 12 -24.26 -8.99 7.58
N PRO A 13 -25.62 -9.04 7.58
CA PRO A 13 -26.37 -9.61 8.68
C PRO A 13 -25.96 -11.06 9.00
N GLU A 14 -26.13 -11.49 10.25
CA GLU A 14 -25.72 -12.84 10.68
C GLU A 14 -26.35 -13.97 9.86
N GLU A 15 -27.59 -13.80 9.42
CA GLU A 15 -28.34 -14.76 8.61
C GLU A 15 -28.05 -14.67 7.10
N TYR A 16 -27.18 -13.73 6.68
CA TYR A 16 -26.86 -13.56 5.26
C TYR A 16 -26.13 -14.77 4.70
N PRO A 17 -26.44 -15.22 3.46
CA PRO A 17 -25.80 -16.41 2.89
C PRO A 17 -24.28 -16.25 2.85
N LYS A 18 -23.55 -17.24 3.39
CA LYS A 18 -22.08 -17.22 3.44
C LYS A 18 -21.47 -17.16 2.03
N ASN A 19 -20.40 -16.39 1.90
CA ASN A 19 -19.62 -16.21 0.68
C ASN A 19 -20.38 -15.57 -0.50
N TYR A 20 -21.61 -15.09 -0.26
CA TYR A 20 -22.34 -14.27 -1.23
C TYR A 20 -21.91 -12.80 -1.13
N PRO A 21 -21.84 -12.09 -2.27
CA PRO A 21 -21.53 -10.66 -2.29
C PRO A 21 -22.56 -9.87 -1.49
N PHE A 22 -22.10 -8.90 -0.71
CA PHE A 22 -22.96 -8.07 0.13
C PHE A 22 -22.57 -6.60 0.02
N VAL A 23 -23.55 -5.72 -0.10
CA VAL A 23 -23.40 -4.25 -0.02
C VAL A 23 -24.56 -3.71 0.82
N ALA A 24 -24.23 -3.00 1.90
CA ALA A 24 -25.24 -2.57 2.88
C ALA A 24 -26.22 -1.50 2.38
N GLY A 25 -25.79 -0.64 1.45
CA GLY A 25 -26.68 0.42 0.94
C GLY A 25 -25.98 1.43 0.04
N ARG A 26 -26.66 2.53 -0.26
CA ARG A 26 -26.26 3.55 -1.25
C ARG A 26 -24.97 4.32 -0.91
N THR A 27 -24.58 4.35 0.35
CA THR A 27 -23.35 5.00 0.83
C THR A 27 -22.16 4.05 0.86
N ASN A 28 -22.37 2.79 0.50
CA ASN A 28 -21.34 1.77 0.41
C ASN A 28 -20.96 1.52 -1.05
N VAL A 29 -19.78 0.94 -1.26
CA VAL A 29 -19.24 0.65 -2.59
C VAL A 29 -18.75 -0.78 -2.69
N VAL A 30 -18.75 -1.33 -3.90
CA VAL A 30 -18.23 -2.66 -4.20
C VAL A 30 -16.72 -2.70 -3.94
N ALA A 31 -16.26 -3.70 -3.19
CA ALA A 31 -14.83 -3.98 -2.97
C ALA A 31 -14.32 -5.03 -3.96
N CYS A 32 -13.03 -4.91 -4.31
CA CYS A 32 -12.30 -5.91 -5.07
C CYS A 32 -11.09 -6.39 -4.29
N ALA A 33 -11.02 -7.68 -3.97
CA ALA A 33 -9.81 -8.28 -3.41
C ALA A 33 -8.82 -8.65 -4.53
N LYS A 34 -7.57 -8.18 -4.42
CA LYS A 34 -6.59 -8.36 -5.52
C LYS A 34 -5.14 -8.42 -5.03
N HIS A 35 -4.25 -9.02 -5.82
CA HIS A 35 -4.50 -9.77 -7.05
C HIS A 35 -4.40 -11.27 -6.75
N PHE A 36 -5.41 -12.03 -7.08
CA PHE A 36 -5.49 -13.46 -6.78
C PHE A 36 -4.66 -14.24 -7.80
N VAL A 37 -3.59 -14.95 -7.40
CA VAL A 37 -3.04 -15.15 -6.05
C VAL A 37 -1.54 -15.36 -6.14
N GLY A 38 -0.82 -14.82 -5.15
CA GLY A 38 0.63 -15.05 -5.02
C GLY A 38 1.51 -13.95 -5.59
N ASP A 39 0.94 -12.86 -6.07
CA ASP A 39 1.67 -11.69 -6.60
C ASP A 39 2.70 -11.10 -5.62
N GLY A 40 2.48 -11.19 -4.33
CA GLY A 40 3.45 -10.81 -3.29
C GLY A 40 4.57 -11.83 -3.03
N GLY A 41 4.60 -12.97 -3.73
CA GLY A 41 5.56 -14.05 -3.54
C GLY A 41 6.37 -14.41 -4.79
N THR A 42 6.43 -13.53 -5.77
CA THR A 42 7.17 -13.77 -7.02
C THR A 42 8.68 -13.86 -6.77
N GLU A 43 9.36 -14.67 -7.56
CA GLU A 43 10.81 -14.82 -7.50
C GLU A 43 11.50 -13.47 -7.67
N ASN A 44 12.41 -13.16 -6.75
CA ASN A 44 13.13 -11.88 -6.67
C ASN A 44 12.22 -10.63 -6.53
N GLY A 45 10.95 -10.80 -6.20
CA GLY A 45 9.99 -9.70 -6.08
C GLY A 45 9.65 -9.00 -7.40
N VAL A 46 9.89 -9.65 -8.54
CA VAL A 46 9.62 -9.07 -9.86
C VAL A 46 8.11 -8.94 -10.07
N ASN A 47 7.65 -7.75 -10.43
CA ASN A 47 6.24 -7.51 -10.74
C ASN A 47 5.79 -8.40 -11.92
N GLU A 48 4.58 -8.97 -11.83
CA GLU A 48 4.03 -9.93 -12.81
C GLU A 48 4.86 -11.22 -12.99
N GLY A 49 5.81 -11.46 -12.09
CA GLY A 49 6.73 -12.60 -12.14
C GLY A 49 6.06 -13.95 -11.83
N ASN A 50 6.90 -14.94 -11.57
CA ASN A 50 6.44 -16.29 -11.24
C ASN A 50 6.59 -16.57 -9.75
N THR A 51 5.52 -17.03 -9.11
CA THR A 51 5.54 -17.51 -7.72
C THR A 51 5.79 -19.00 -7.73
N VAL A 52 6.91 -19.43 -7.12
CA VAL A 52 7.27 -20.83 -6.99
C VAL A 52 7.00 -21.28 -5.56
N SER A 53 5.98 -22.11 -5.37
CA SER A 53 5.60 -22.60 -4.05
C SER A 53 4.79 -23.90 -4.13
N SER A 54 4.75 -24.64 -3.01
CA SER A 54 3.76 -25.71 -2.84
C SER A 54 2.35 -25.11 -2.78
N TYR A 55 1.33 -25.94 -3.01
CA TYR A 55 -0.06 -25.52 -2.82
C TYR A 55 -0.35 -25.15 -1.36
N GLU A 56 0.20 -25.90 -0.41
CA GLU A 56 0.06 -25.64 1.03
C GLU A 56 0.59 -24.25 1.41
N ASP A 57 1.74 -23.84 0.87
CA ASP A 57 2.30 -22.51 1.13
C ASP A 57 1.50 -21.42 0.43
N LEU A 58 1.06 -21.64 -0.81
CA LEU A 58 0.19 -20.72 -1.53
C LEU A 58 -1.11 -20.48 -0.73
N GLU A 59 -1.74 -21.56 -0.23
CA GLU A 59 -2.97 -21.48 0.57
C GLU A 59 -2.72 -20.78 1.91
N ARG A 60 -1.70 -21.18 2.64
CA ARG A 60 -1.40 -20.68 3.98
C ARG A 60 -0.96 -19.23 4.00
N ILE A 61 -0.14 -18.80 3.02
CA ILE A 61 0.48 -17.48 3.02
C ILE A 61 -0.32 -16.50 2.15
N HIS A 62 -0.58 -16.88 0.91
CA HIS A 62 -1.10 -15.97 -0.10
C HIS A 62 -2.62 -15.97 -0.21
N MET A 63 -3.29 -17.13 0.06
CA MET A 63 -4.75 -17.18 0.04
C MET A 63 -5.40 -16.79 1.37
N ALA A 64 -4.67 -16.81 2.50
CA ALA A 64 -5.24 -16.52 3.81
C ALA A 64 -6.07 -15.21 3.84
N PRO A 65 -5.63 -14.06 3.29
CA PRO A 65 -6.45 -12.85 3.30
C PRO A 65 -7.71 -12.94 2.42
N TYR A 66 -7.73 -13.83 1.41
CA TYR A 66 -8.91 -14.02 0.56
C TYR A 66 -10.01 -14.82 1.27
N PHE A 67 -9.66 -15.79 2.12
CA PHE A 67 -10.65 -16.51 2.95
C PHE A 67 -11.47 -15.52 3.78
N ASP A 68 -10.80 -14.58 4.42
CA ASP A 68 -11.46 -13.55 5.23
C ASP A 68 -12.30 -12.60 4.37
N CYS A 69 -11.78 -12.15 3.23
CA CYS A 69 -12.53 -11.27 2.33
C CYS A 69 -13.79 -11.94 1.78
N ILE A 70 -13.70 -13.23 1.39
CA ILE A 70 -14.84 -14.01 0.88
C ILE A 70 -15.88 -14.20 1.99
N SER A 71 -15.46 -14.53 3.21
CA SER A 71 -16.37 -14.69 4.35
C SER A 71 -17.10 -13.39 4.72
N GLN A 72 -16.54 -12.24 4.40
CA GLN A 72 -17.15 -10.91 4.57
C GLN A 72 -18.00 -10.46 3.39
N GLY A 73 -18.21 -11.33 2.40
CA GLY A 73 -19.05 -11.01 1.25
C GLY A 73 -18.43 -10.07 0.24
N VAL A 74 -17.09 -10.12 0.05
CA VAL A 74 -16.43 -9.34 -1.01
C VAL A 74 -17.09 -9.60 -2.37
N CYS A 75 -17.38 -8.55 -3.10
CA CYS A 75 -18.16 -8.64 -4.34
C CYS A 75 -17.34 -9.14 -5.51
N THR A 76 -16.06 -8.79 -5.59
CA THR A 76 -15.21 -9.12 -6.73
C THR A 76 -13.83 -9.57 -6.30
N VAL A 77 -13.21 -10.42 -7.12
CA VAL A 77 -11.82 -10.83 -7.00
C VAL A 77 -11.15 -10.61 -8.35
N MET A 78 -10.01 -9.93 -8.37
CA MET A 78 -9.23 -9.73 -9.58
C MET A 78 -8.09 -10.76 -9.64
N ALA A 79 -7.97 -11.44 -10.79
CA ALA A 79 -6.87 -12.35 -11.04
C ALA A 79 -5.55 -11.59 -11.21
N SER A 80 -4.42 -12.19 -10.83
CA SER A 80 -3.10 -11.58 -10.96
C SER A 80 -2.48 -11.79 -12.34
N TYR A 81 -1.66 -10.84 -12.79
CA TYR A 81 -0.79 -11.01 -13.96
C TYR A 81 0.30 -12.07 -13.74
N SER A 82 0.64 -12.35 -12.49
CA SER A 82 1.72 -13.28 -12.14
C SER A 82 1.42 -14.72 -12.61
N SER A 83 2.42 -15.55 -12.49
CA SER A 83 2.28 -17.00 -12.68
C SER A 83 2.44 -17.72 -11.35
N TRP A 84 1.86 -18.90 -11.23
CA TRP A 84 2.17 -19.86 -10.17
C TRP A 84 2.74 -21.13 -10.79
N ASN A 85 3.97 -21.48 -10.40
CA ASN A 85 4.71 -22.63 -10.94
C ASN A 85 4.70 -22.68 -12.48
N GLY A 86 4.88 -21.50 -13.11
CA GLY A 86 4.95 -21.33 -14.56
C GLY A 86 3.62 -21.17 -15.28
N THR A 87 2.47 -21.35 -14.61
CA THR A 87 1.14 -21.16 -15.22
C THR A 87 0.62 -19.75 -14.92
N LYS A 88 0.28 -18.97 -15.94
CA LYS A 88 -0.36 -17.66 -15.79
C LYS A 88 -1.71 -17.80 -15.07
N LEU A 89 -1.99 -16.90 -14.11
CA LEU A 89 -3.18 -17.04 -13.28
C LEU A 89 -4.49 -16.81 -14.04
N HIS A 90 -4.49 -15.94 -15.05
CA HIS A 90 -5.67 -15.74 -15.90
C HIS A 90 -6.04 -16.95 -16.76
N GLU A 91 -5.16 -17.94 -16.91
CA GLU A 91 -5.44 -19.21 -17.60
C GLU A 91 -5.47 -20.42 -16.65
N SER A 92 -5.41 -20.18 -15.33
CA SER A 92 -5.41 -21.25 -14.33
C SER A 92 -6.83 -21.67 -13.94
N HIS A 93 -7.42 -22.60 -14.68
CA HIS A 93 -8.73 -23.18 -14.33
C HIS A 93 -8.72 -23.77 -12.91
N TYR A 94 -7.61 -24.39 -12.50
CA TYR A 94 -7.47 -24.95 -11.15
C TYR A 94 -7.67 -23.89 -10.08
N LEU A 95 -6.96 -22.75 -10.16
CA LEU A 95 -7.03 -21.73 -9.14
C LEU A 95 -8.29 -20.87 -9.21
N LEU A 96 -8.74 -20.48 -10.42
CA LEU A 96 -9.88 -19.58 -10.56
C LEU A 96 -11.23 -20.32 -10.41
N THR A 97 -11.32 -21.53 -10.94
CA THR A 97 -12.59 -22.31 -10.87
C THR A 97 -12.59 -23.27 -9.71
N GLN A 98 -11.70 -24.29 -9.69
CA GLN A 98 -11.78 -25.35 -8.69
C GLN A 98 -11.47 -24.87 -7.27
N VAL A 99 -10.48 -23.96 -7.12
CA VAL A 99 -10.14 -23.44 -5.79
C VAL A 99 -11.06 -22.26 -5.43
N LEU A 100 -11.03 -21.15 -6.17
CA LEU A 100 -11.72 -19.93 -5.77
C LEU A 100 -13.26 -20.08 -5.79
N LYS A 101 -13.82 -20.53 -6.92
CA LYS A 101 -15.27 -20.60 -7.07
C LYS A 101 -15.90 -21.81 -6.38
N GLU A 102 -15.25 -23.01 -6.48
CA GLU A 102 -15.82 -24.26 -5.95
C GLU A 102 -15.38 -24.52 -4.51
N LYS A 103 -14.07 -24.70 -4.24
CA LYS A 103 -13.56 -25.05 -2.90
C LYS A 103 -13.83 -23.95 -1.87
N LEU A 104 -13.53 -22.68 -2.21
CA LEU A 104 -13.76 -21.51 -1.34
C LEU A 104 -15.21 -21.02 -1.40
N GLY A 105 -15.96 -21.45 -2.38
CA GLY A 105 -17.38 -21.13 -2.54
C GLY A 105 -17.64 -19.66 -2.88
N PHE A 106 -16.69 -18.95 -3.50
CA PHE A 106 -16.86 -17.55 -3.89
C PHE A 106 -18.03 -17.34 -4.85
N LYS A 107 -19.00 -16.51 -4.49
CA LYS A 107 -20.23 -16.28 -5.23
C LYS A 107 -20.30 -14.92 -5.94
N GLY A 108 -19.29 -14.07 -5.77
CA GLY A 108 -19.09 -12.88 -6.60
C GLY A 108 -18.51 -13.22 -7.98
N PHE A 109 -18.03 -12.24 -8.72
CA PHE A 109 -17.41 -12.47 -10.02
C PHE A 109 -15.89 -12.26 -10.00
N VAL A 110 -15.21 -12.99 -10.88
CA VAL A 110 -13.78 -12.83 -11.14
C VAL A 110 -13.59 -11.84 -12.29
N ILE A 111 -12.84 -10.77 -12.03
CA ILE A 111 -12.45 -9.81 -13.06
C ILE A 111 -10.98 -10.03 -13.46
N SER A 112 -10.66 -9.84 -14.74
CA SER A 112 -9.27 -9.78 -15.18
C SER A 112 -8.61 -8.48 -14.71
N ASP A 113 -7.30 -8.46 -14.67
CA ASP A 113 -6.55 -7.21 -14.63
C ASP A 113 -6.56 -6.51 -16.00
N SER A 114 -6.08 -5.26 -16.09
CA SER A 114 -6.13 -4.44 -17.30
C SER A 114 -5.31 -5.07 -18.43
N GLU A 115 -5.92 -5.31 -19.59
CA GLU A 115 -5.29 -5.95 -20.76
C GLU A 115 -4.56 -7.28 -20.44
N ALA A 116 -4.98 -7.98 -19.38
CA ALA A 116 -4.32 -9.19 -18.92
C ALA A 116 -4.39 -10.36 -19.93
N LEU A 117 -5.44 -10.39 -20.75
CA LEU A 117 -5.57 -11.43 -21.77
C LEU A 117 -4.47 -11.32 -22.84
N ASP A 118 -4.07 -10.10 -23.18
CA ASP A 118 -2.96 -9.88 -24.12
C ASP A 118 -1.65 -10.50 -23.61
N ARG A 119 -1.45 -10.52 -22.28
CA ARG A 119 -0.24 -11.02 -21.62
C ARG A 119 -0.17 -12.55 -21.54
N LEU A 120 -1.21 -13.26 -22.00
CA LEU A 120 -1.20 -14.73 -22.13
C LEU A 120 -0.48 -15.23 -23.38
N SER A 121 -0.12 -14.35 -24.30
CA SER A 121 0.65 -14.69 -25.49
C SER A 121 1.93 -13.87 -25.59
N HIS A 122 2.91 -14.41 -26.33
CA HIS A 122 4.13 -13.65 -26.59
C HIS A 122 4.43 -13.68 -28.10
N PRO A 123 4.62 -12.54 -28.78
CA PRO A 123 4.41 -11.17 -28.27
C PRO A 123 3.01 -10.93 -27.75
N TYR A 124 2.83 -9.94 -26.85
CA TYR A 124 1.53 -9.64 -26.24
C TYR A 124 0.44 -9.41 -27.28
N GLY A 125 -0.69 -10.10 -27.12
CA GLY A 125 -1.81 -10.03 -28.02
C GLY A 125 -1.63 -10.72 -29.38
N SER A 126 -0.54 -11.47 -29.61
CA SER A 126 -0.25 -12.12 -30.91
C SER A 126 -1.24 -13.24 -31.26
N ASN A 127 -1.92 -13.82 -30.30
CA ASN A 127 -2.95 -14.85 -30.48
C ASN A 127 -4.15 -14.57 -29.57
N TYR A 128 -4.76 -13.39 -29.74
CA TYR A 128 -5.72 -12.85 -28.81
C TYR A 128 -6.96 -13.75 -28.61
N ARG A 129 -7.52 -14.32 -29.70
CA ARG A 129 -8.65 -15.25 -29.62
C ARG A 129 -8.36 -16.46 -28.73
N LYS A 130 -7.15 -17.04 -28.79
CA LYS A 130 -6.73 -18.13 -27.92
C LYS A 130 -6.60 -17.66 -26.47
N CYS A 131 -6.15 -16.42 -26.25
CA CYS A 131 -6.10 -15.84 -24.92
C CYS A 131 -7.49 -15.64 -24.30
N VAL A 132 -8.45 -15.17 -25.09
CA VAL A 132 -9.87 -15.09 -24.71
C VAL A 132 -10.41 -16.47 -24.35
N LEU A 133 -10.20 -17.47 -25.21
CA LEU A 133 -10.62 -18.86 -24.97
C LEU A 133 -10.07 -19.39 -23.64
N SER A 134 -8.78 -19.23 -23.42
CA SER A 134 -8.10 -19.71 -22.21
C SER A 134 -8.64 -19.04 -20.94
N ALA A 135 -8.71 -17.70 -20.93
CA ALA A 135 -9.12 -16.94 -19.75
C ALA A 135 -10.60 -17.21 -19.37
N ILE A 136 -11.51 -17.18 -20.37
CA ILE A 136 -12.95 -17.40 -20.09
C ILE A 136 -13.20 -18.82 -19.59
N ASN A 137 -12.62 -19.83 -20.23
CA ASN A 137 -12.78 -21.23 -19.79
C ASN A 137 -12.09 -21.48 -18.44
N SER A 138 -11.08 -20.69 -18.06
CA SER A 138 -10.44 -20.78 -16.74
C SER A 138 -11.27 -20.17 -15.62
N GLY A 139 -12.28 -19.36 -15.92
CA GLY A 139 -13.19 -18.83 -14.91
C GLY A 139 -13.21 -17.31 -14.76
N VAL A 140 -12.56 -16.57 -15.66
CA VAL A 140 -12.69 -15.12 -15.70
C VAL A 140 -14.12 -14.76 -16.17
N ASP A 141 -14.83 -13.95 -15.39
CA ASP A 141 -16.23 -13.58 -15.66
C ASP A 141 -16.35 -12.23 -16.35
N MET A 142 -15.54 -11.26 -15.97
CA MET A 142 -15.51 -9.91 -16.53
C MET A 142 -14.10 -9.59 -17.00
N VAL A 143 -13.95 -9.10 -18.23
CA VAL A 143 -12.65 -8.77 -18.80
C VAL A 143 -12.45 -7.26 -18.82
N MET A 144 -11.33 -6.81 -18.25
CA MET A 144 -10.90 -5.42 -18.31
C MET A 144 -10.16 -5.18 -19.62
N VAL A 145 -10.90 -4.76 -20.65
CA VAL A 145 -10.38 -4.51 -22.00
C VAL A 145 -10.66 -3.04 -22.38
N PRO A 146 -9.76 -2.10 -22.00
CA PRO A 146 -10.07 -0.67 -22.12
C PRO A 146 -10.00 -0.14 -23.55
N LEU A 147 -9.23 -0.74 -24.45
CA LEU A 147 -8.93 -0.14 -25.75
C LEU A 147 -9.46 -0.93 -26.95
N ARG A 148 -9.50 -2.26 -26.91
CA ARG A 148 -9.84 -3.14 -28.04
C ARG A 148 -11.05 -4.01 -27.74
N TYR A 149 -12.08 -3.41 -27.16
CA TYR A 149 -13.27 -4.16 -26.72
C TYR A 149 -14.05 -4.76 -27.89
N GLU A 150 -14.03 -4.13 -29.09
CA GLU A 150 -14.66 -4.66 -30.29
C GLU A 150 -14.04 -6.01 -30.69
N LEU A 151 -12.72 -6.13 -30.72
CA LEU A 151 -12.00 -7.37 -30.99
C LEU A 151 -12.35 -8.45 -29.97
N TYR A 152 -12.41 -8.06 -28.67
CA TYR A 152 -12.81 -8.99 -27.63
C TYR A 152 -14.21 -9.53 -27.84
N LEU A 153 -15.19 -8.67 -28.19
CA LEU A 153 -16.56 -9.08 -28.46
C LEU A 153 -16.66 -9.99 -29.69
N GLU A 154 -15.94 -9.67 -30.78
CA GLU A 154 -15.87 -10.50 -31.98
C GLU A 154 -15.33 -11.90 -31.68
N ASP A 155 -14.17 -11.96 -31.00
CA ASP A 155 -13.52 -13.22 -30.66
C ASP A 155 -14.35 -14.06 -29.68
N LEU A 156 -14.92 -13.44 -28.63
CA LEU A 156 -15.77 -14.13 -27.67
C LEU A 156 -17.03 -14.70 -28.35
N THR A 157 -17.70 -13.90 -29.18
CA THR A 157 -18.90 -14.33 -29.91
C THR A 157 -18.58 -15.51 -30.82
N HIS A 158 -17.49 -15.43 -31.58
CA HIS A 158 -17.04 -16.52 -32.44
C HIS A 158 -16.78 -17.82 -31.66
N LEU A 159 -16.07 -17.73 -30.52
CA LEU A 159 -15.76 -18.88 -29.68
C LEU A 159 -17.00 -19.55 -29.07
N VAL A 160 -18.04 -18.77 -28.79
CA VAL A 160 -19.32 -19.29 -28.33
C VAL A 160 -20.11 -19.96 -29.48
N GLU A 161 -20.15 -19.30 -30.64
CA GLU A 161 -20.87 -19.83 -31.83
C GLU A 161 -20.22 -21.12 -32.35
N THR A 162 -18.89 -21.27 -32.24
CA THR A 162 -18.18 -22.51 -32.61
C THR A 162 -18.23 -23.60 -31.52
N GLY A 163 -18.77 -23.26 -30.33
CA GLY A 163 -18.87 -24.20 -29.22
C GLY A 163 -17.58 -24.43 -28.43
N GLU A 164 -16.52 -23.66 -28.69
CA GLU A 164 -15.26 -23.75 -27.95
C GLU A 164 -15.40 -23.17 -26.53
N ILE A 165 -16.29 -22.18 -26.37
CA ILE A 165 -16.76 -21.72 -25.06
C ILE A 165 -18.23 -22.15 -24.91
N PRO A 166 -18.58 -23.03 -23.95
CA PRO A 166 -19.95 -23.44 -23.76
C PRO A 166 -20.82 -22.29 -23.23
N MET A 167 -22.06 -22.20 -23.70
CA MET A 167 -23.00 -21.15 -23.25
C MET A 167 -23.19 -21.14 -21.75
N SER A 168 -23.13 -22.30 -21.09
CA SER A 168 -23.20 -22.42 -19.62
C SER A 168 -22.07 -21.67 -18.89
N ARG A 169 -20.89 -21.47 -19.54
CA ARG A 169 -19.80 -20.68 -18.97
C ARG A 169 -20.14 -19.18 -19.03
N ILE A 170 -20.79 -18.75 -20.10
CA ILE A 170 -21.29 -17.39 -20.25
C ILE A 170 -22.42 -17.12 -19.26
N ASP A 171 -23.35 -18.05 -19.11
CA ASP A 171 -24.47 -17.95 -18.16
C ASP A 171 -23.94 -17.80 -16.71
N ASP A 172 -22.95 -18.59 -16.29
CA ASP A 172 -22.32 -18.46 -14.97
C ASP A 172 -21.66 -17.08 -14.78
N ALA A 173 -20.96 -16.56 -15.82
CA ALA A 173 -20.36 -15.23 -15.75
C ALA A 173 -21.42 -14.13 -15.61
N VAL A 174 -22.44 -14.17 -16.44
CA VAL A 174 -23.55 -13.20 -16.43
C VAL A 174 -24.29 -13.25 -15.10
N GLU A 175 -24.62 -14.44 -14.60
CA GLU A 175 -25.28 -14.60 -13.29
C GLU A 175 -24.48 -13.95 -12.16
N ARG A 176 -23.16 -14.19 -12.10
CA ARG A 176 -22.28 -13.61 -11.09
C ARG A 176 -22.19 -12.08 -11.18
N ILE A 177 -22.04 -11.54 -12.37
CA ILE A 177 -22.00 -10.10 -12.62
C ILE A 177 -23.31 -9.45 -12.23
N LEU A 178 -24.44 -10.01 -12.69
CA LEU A 178 -25.77 -9.48 -12.38
C LEU A 178 -26.06 -9.56 -10.88
N ARG A 179 -25.69 -10.66 -10.21
CA ARG A 179 -25.83 -10.79 -8.76
C ARG A 179 -25.17 -9.61 -8.02
N VAL A 180 -23.93 -9.26 -8.36
CA VAL A 180 -23.24 -8.13 -7.73
C VAL A 180 -23.94 -6.82 -8.08
N LYS A 181 -24.37 -6.62 -9.31
CA LYS A 181 -25.10 -5.40 -9.72
C LYS A 181 -26.42 -5.22 -8.97
N PHE A 182 -27.18 -6.30 -8.77
CA PHE A 182 -28.43 -6.28 -7.98
C PHE A 182 -28.15 -6.00 -6.50
N VAL A 183 -27.16 -6.68 -5.90
CA VAL A 183 -26.78 -6.46 -4.50
C VAL A 183 -26.31 -5.02 -4.26
N ALA A 184 -25.62 -4.44 -5.23
CA ALA A 184 -25.16 -3.05 -5.16
C ALA A 184 -26.26 -2.01 -5.48
N GLY A 185 -27.48 -2.46 -5.84
CA GLY A 185 -28.60 -1.56 -6.15
C GLY A 185 -28.43 -0.74 -7.41
N LEU A 186 -27.61 -1.19 -8.37
CA LEU A 186 -27.26 -0.40 -9.57
C LEU A 186 -28.42 -0.25 -10.56
N PHE A 187 -29.45 -1.11 -10.49
CA PHE A 187 -30.63 -0.99 -11.33
C PHE A 187 -31.62 0.04 -10.77
N GLU A 188 -31.74 0.13 -9.46
CA GLU A 188 -32.56 1.09 -8.74
C GLU A 188 -31.89 2.48 -8.68
N HIS A 189 -30.57 2.48 -8.58
CA HIS A 189 -29.75 3.69 -8.39
C HIS A 189 -28.51 3.69 -9.29
N PRO A 190 -28.67 3.84 -10.62
CA PRO A 190 -27.56 3.73 -11.57
C PRO A 190 -26.55 4.89 -11.49
N LEU A 191 -26.92 5.99 -10.85
CA LEU A 191 -26.08 7.18 -10.75
C LEU A 191 -25.72 7.47 -9.29
N SER A 192 -24.50 7.99 -9.09
CA SER A 192 -24.03 8.45 -7.78
C SER A 192 -24.88 9.61 -7.25
N ASP A 193 -25.07 9.64 -5.95
CA ASP A 193 -25.76 10.74 -5.26
C ASP A 193 -24.83 11.96 -5.18
N LYS A 194 -25.16 13.00 -5.96
CA LYS A 194 -24.35 14.23 -6.02
C LYS A 194 -24.34 15.02 -4.70
N SER A 195 -25.30 14.78 -3.80
CA SER A 195 -25.32 15.43 -2.49
C SER A 195 -24.14 15.00 -1.59
N LEU A 196 -23.48 13.88 -1.94
CA LEU A 196 -22.31 13.38 -1.20
C LEU A 196 -20.99 14.05 -1.60
N ILE A 197 -20.97 14.86 -2.68
CA ILE A 197 -19.74 15.51 -3.17
C ILE A 197 -19.12 16.42 -2.10
N ASP A 198 -19.94 17.15 -1.35
CA ASP A 198 -19.47 18.08 -0.32
C ASP A 198 -18.83 17.37 0.89
N PHE A 199 -19.07 16.06 1.04
CA PHE A 199 -18.41 15.26 2.08
C PHE A 199 -16.99 14.84 1.70
N VAL A 200 -16.65 14.82 0.39
CA VAL A 200 -15.32 14.42 -0.06
C VAL A 200 -14.25 15.40 0.43
N GLY A 201 -13.34 14.92 1.27
CA GLY A 201 -12.29 15.74 1.84
C GLY A 201 -12.76 16.74 2.90
N CYS A 202 -13.97 16.58 3.45
CA CYS A 202 -14.44 17.38 4.59
C CYS A 202 -13.52 17.18 5.81
N LYS A 203 -13.69 18.05 6.81
CA LYS A 203 -12.87 18.02 8.03
C LYS A 203 -12.84 16.62 8.69
N LEU A 204 -13.97 15.94 8.77
CA LEU A 204 -14.06 14.59 9.36
C LEU A 204 -13.15 13.59 8.59
N HIS A 205 -13.18 13.61 7.26
CA HIS A 205 -12.31 12.75 6.45
C HIS A 205 -10.82 13.07 6.67
N ARG A 206 -10.49 14.36 6.77
CA ARG A 206 -9.12 14.83 7.05
C ARG A 206 -8.67 14.41 8.46
N ASP A 207 -9.53 14.54 9.46
CA ASP A 207 -9.23 14.13 10.84
C ASP A 207 -8.98 12.61 10.93
N ILE A 208 -9.78 11.79 10.23
CA ILE A 208 -9.58 10.33 10.15
C ILE A 208 -8.26 9.99 9.44
N ALA A 209 -7.95 10.66 8.34
CA ALA A 209 -6.69 10.47 7.64
C ALA A 209 -5.48 10.83 8.53
N ARG A 210 -5.55 11.95 9.27
CA ARG A 210 -4.53 12.34 10.24
C ARG A 210 -4.39 11.33 11.37
N GLU A 211 -5.50 10.79 11.88
CA GLU A 211 -5.48 9.71 12.88
C GLU A 211 -4.82 8.45 12.33
N ALA A 212 -5.10 8.07 11.08
CA ALA A 212 -4.47 6.93 10.44
C ALA A 212 -2.94 7.11 10.34
N VAL A 213 -2.46 8.31 10.02
CA VAL A 213 -1.02 8.62 10.05
C VAL A 213 -0.46 8.41 11.45
N ARG A 214 -1.04 9.03 12.50
CA ARG A 214 -0.58 8.88 13.90
C ARG A 214 -0.41 7.42 14.29
N LYS A 215 -1.43 6.60 13.99
CA LYS A 215 -1.47 5.17 14.36
C LYS A 215 -0.56 4.27 13.53
N SER A 216 -0.14 4.72 12.35
CA SER A 216 0.74 3.92 11.47
C SER A 216 2.23 4.17 11.70
N LEU A 217 2.63 5.31 12.29
CA LEU A 217 4.03 5.63 12.53
C LEU A 217 4.71 4.60 13.43
N VAL A 218 5.86 4.08 12.96
CA VAL A 218 6.62 3.09 13.74
C VAL A 218 7.93 3.69 14.21
N LEU A 219 8.10 3.75 15.53
CA LEU A 219 9.35 4.19 16.16
C LEU A 219 10.35 3.02 16.21
N LEU A 220 11.45 3.13 15.46
CA LEU A 220 12.47 2.09 15.34
C LEU A 220 13.72 2.36 16.20
N LYS A 221 14.00 3.63 16.50
CA LYS A 221 15.09 4.05 17.40
C LYS A 221 14.65 5.29 18.17
N ASN A 222 15.00 5.37 19.48
CA ASN A 222 14.73 6.54 20.32
C ASN A 222 15.85 6.76 21.34
N GLY A 223 16.85 7.55 20.94
CA GLY A 223 18.06 7.84 21.71
C GLY A 223 19.21 6.87 21.42
N LYS A 224 20.43 7.36 21.54
CA LYS A 224 21.67 6.54 21.51
C LYS A 224 21.82 5.71 22.79
N ASP A 225 21.29 6.24 23.88
CA ASP A 225 21.17 5.54 25.17
C ASP A 225 19.67 5.27 25.43
N PRO A 226 19.23 4.02 25.59
CA PRO A 226 17.83 3.69 25.88
C PRO A 226 17.25 4.35 27.14
N LYS A 227 18.10 4.79 28.05
CA LYS A 227 17.70 5.52 29.27
C LYS A 227 17.52 7.01 29.04
N LYS A 228 17.94 7.52 27.90
CA LYS A 228 17.85 8.93 27.50
C LYS A 228 17.15 9.05 26.15
N PRO A 229 15.81 8.90 26.12
CA PRO A 229 15.07 8.99 24.87
C PRO A 229 15.24 10.37 24.25
N PHE A 230 15.31 10.43 22.92
CA PHE A 230 15.40 11.67 22.16
C PHE A 230 14.03 12.29 21.89
N LEU A 231 13.02 11.46 21.69
CA LEU A 231 11.63 11.89 21.53
C LEU A 231 10.87 11.86 22.86
N PRO A 232 9.93 12.77 23.10
CA PRO A 232 9.41 13.79 22.15
C PRO A 232 10.36 14.97 21.97
N LEU A 233 10.24 15.63 20.79
CA LEU A 233 10.99 16.84 20.49
C LEU A 233 10.42 18.04 21.28
N ASP A 234 11.31 19.00 21.61
CA ASP A 234 10.91 20.24 22.29
C ASP A 234 10.29 21.24 21.29
N LYS A 235 9.01 21.57 21.49
CA LYS A 235 8.29 22.60 20.70
C LYS A 235 8.82 24.02 20.92
N CYS A 236 9.56 24.25 22.00
CA CYS A 236 10.14 25.55 22.37
C CYS A 236 11.63 25.64 22.05
N ALA A 237 12.17 24.71 21.27
CA ALA A 237 13.55 24.74 20.82
C ALA A 237 13.86 26.05 20.08
N LYS A 238 15.04 26.63 20.32
CA LYS A 238 15.39 27.94 19.74
C LYS A 238 15.41 27.89 18.21
N ARG A 239 16.03 26.86 17.63
CA ARG A 239 16.20 26.71 16.19
C ARG A 239 16.22 25.25 15.78
N ILE A 240 15.48 24.91 14.74
CA ILE A 240 15.36 23.57 14.19
C ILE A 240 15.83 23.58 12.74
N LEU A 241 16.68 22.63 12.37
CA LEU A 241 16.97 22.34 10.96
C LEU A 241 15.99 21.29 10.44
N LEU A 242 15.30 21.59 9.36
CA LEU A 242 14.53 20.62 8.60
C LEU A 242 15.23 20.39 7.27
N ALA A 243 15.58 19.17 6.94
CA ALA A 243 16.32 18.81 5.74
C ALA A 243 15.68 17.63 4.99
N GLY A 244 16.06 17.48 3.71
CA GLY A 244 15.59 16.43 2.84
C GLY A 244 14.42 16.82 1.93
N ALA A 245 14.37 16.21 0.75
CA ALA A 245 13.41 16.54 -0.30
C ALA A 245 11.96 16.27 0.11
N HIS A 246 11.74 15.26 0.95
CA HIS A 246 10.41 14.82 1.37
C HIS A 246 9.75 15.74 2.42
N ALA A 247 10.50 16.71 2.98
CA ALA A 247 9.97 17.60 3.99
C ALA A 247 8.90 18.57 3.46
N ASP A 248 9.04 19.03 2.22
CA ASP A 248 8.08 19.95 1.57
C ASP A 248 7.61 19.43 0.21
N ASP A 249 7.34 18.15 0.12
CA ASP A 249 6.80 17.53 -1.09
C ASP A 249 5.61 16.63 -0.79
N LEU A 250 4.40 17.12 -1.10
CA LEU A 250 3.15 16.39 -0.83
C LEU A 250 3.02 15.16 -1.73
N GLY A 251 3.55 15.22 -2.95
CA GLY A 251 3.55 14.09 -3.86
C GLY A 251 4.41 12.93 -3.35
N TYR A 252 5.58 13.24 -2.78
CA TYR A 252 6.43 12.23 -2.13
C TYR A 252 5.76 11.64 -0.89
N GLN A 253 5.03 12.44 -0.11
CA GLN A 253 4.25 11.93 1.01
C GLN A 253 3.13 10.97 0.57
N CYS A 254 2.51 11.25 -0.58
CA CYS A 254 1.42 10.42 -1.10
C CYS A 254 1.89 9.14 -1.77
N GLY A 255 3.01 9.17 -2.49
CA GLY A 255 3.47 8.05 -3.30
C GLY A 255 2.68 7.87 -4.60
N GLY A 256 2.75 6.70 -5.19
CA GLY A 256 1.94 6.29 -6.34
C GLY A 256 0.47 6.02 -5.98
N TRP A 257 -0.36 5.71 -6.98
CA TRP A 257 -1.79 5.42 -6.81
C TRP A 257 -2.58 6.57 -6.15
N THR A 258 -2.29 7.81 -6.54
CA THR A 258 -2.88 9.02 -5.98
C THR A 258 -3.59 9.85 -7.05
N ALA A 259 -3.35 11.16 -7.15
CA ALA A 259 -3.97 12.01 -8.18
C ALA A 259 -3.59 11.59 -9.61
N THR A 260 -2.45 10.95 -9.78
CA THR A 260 -2.04 10.24 -10.99
C THR A 260 -1.63 8.82 -10.61
N TRP A 261 -1.71 7.87 -11.57
CA TRP A 261 -1.33 6.49 -11.33
C TRP A 261 0.13 6.36 -10.85
N GLU A 262 1.09 6.96 -11.56
CA GLU A 262 2.51 6.91 -11.22
C GLU A 262 2.86 7.70 -9.95
N GLY A 263 2.05 8.68 -9.56
CA GLY A 263 2.42 9.69 -8.60
C GLY A 263 3.32 10.77 -9.22
N LYS A 264 3.53 11.86 -8.51
CA LYS A 264 4.38 12.98 -8.94
C LYS A 264 4.95 13.68 -7.72
N SER A 265 6.09 14.37 -7.89
CA SER A 265 6.60 15.36 -6.94
C SER A 265 5.73 16.62 -6.91
N GLY A 266 5.75 17.35 -5.82
CA GLY A 266 5.15 18.67 -5.64
C GLY A 266 3.78 18.64 -4.97
N ARG A 267 3.07 19.75 -5.01
CA ARG A 267 1.75 19.90 -4.37
C ARG A 267 0.64 19.40 -5.29
N ILE A 268 0.57 18.10 -5.46
CA ILE A 268 -0.34 17.39 -6.39
C ILE A 268 -1.80 17.33 -5.94
N THR A 269 -2.07 17.59 -4.67
CA THR A 269 -3.41 17.55 -4.06
C THR A 269 -3.50 18.54 -2.90
N LYS A 270 -4.67 18.70 -2.32
CA LYS A 270 -4.84 19.46 -1.08
C LYS A 270 -4.26 18.66 0.10
N GLY A 271 -3.46 19.29 0.93
CA GLY A 271 -2.85 18.63 2.07
C GLY A 271 -1.88 19.54 2.82
N THR A 272 -1.26 18.97 3.84
CA THR A 272 -0.27 19.64 4.70
C THR A 272 1.04 18.89 4.56
N THR A 273 2.12 19.57 4.14
CA THR A 273 3.45 18.97 4.11
C THR A 273 4.01 18.84 5.52
N ILE A 274 5.07 18.05 5.68
CA ILE A 274 5.75 17.92 6.98
C ILE A 274 6.33 19.27 7.41
N LEU A 275 6.88 20.06 6.48
CA LEU A 275 7.36 21.41 6.74
C LEU A 275 6.24 22.34 7.24
N ASP A 276 5.09 22.35 6.55
CA ASP A 276 3.95 23.17 6.95
C ASP A 276 3.49 22.78 8.37
N ALA A 277 3.39 21.45 8.63
CA ALA A 277 2.95 20.93 9.91
C ALA A 277 3.93 21.24 11.05
N ILE A 278 5.25 21.16 10.81
CA ILE A 278 6.26 21.53 11.82
C ILE A 278 6.14 23.01 12.17
N LYS A 279 6.06 23.89 11.18
CA LYS A 279 5.89 25.33 11.39
C LYS A 279 4.63 25.66 12.20
N GLU A 280 3.52 25.02 11.86
CA GLU A 280 2.26 25.16 12.60
C GLU A 280 2.39 24.68 14.05
N THR A 281 3.05 23.53 14.28
CA THR A 281 3.18 22.91 15.60
C THR A 281 4.05 23.75 16.56
N VAL A 282 5.16 24.29 16.08
CA VAL A 282 6.10 25.05 16.94
C VAL A 282 5.79 26.54 16.99
N GLY A 283 5.04 27.08 16.03
CA GLY A 283 4.65 28.49 15.96
C GLY A 283 5.86 29.45 15.88
N ASP A 284 5.62 30.71 16.21
CA ASP A 284 6.60 31.81 16.07
C ASP A 284 7.73 31.77 17.13
N LYS A 285 7.65 30.88 18.11
CA LYS A 285 8.65 30.81 19.19
C LYS A 285 9.93 30.07 18.80
N THR A 286 9.86 29.27 17.74
CA THR A 286 10.94 28.43 17.24
C THR A 286 11.27 28.81 15.80
N GLU A 287 12.53 29.09 15.53
CA GLU A 287 13.00 29.32 14.16
C GLU A 287 13.17 28.00 13.43
N VAL A 288 12.39 27.76 12.36
CA VAL A 288 12.49 26.59 11.50
C VAL A 288 13.22 26.96 10.22
N ILE A 289 14.44 26.46 10.06
CA ILE A 289 15.24 26.60 8.86
C ILE A 289 15.01 25.36 7.98
N TYR A 290 14.42 25.54 6.81
CA TYR A 290 14.34 24.46 5.81
C TYR A 290 15.44 24.65 4.77
N ASP A 291 16.31 23.67 4.69
CA ASP A 291 17.31 23.54 3.63
C ASP A 291 17.34 22.08 3.19
N GLN A 292 16.94 21.83 1.95
CA GLN A 292 16.85 20.46 1.42
C GLN A 292 18.19 19.73 1.49
N ASN A 293 19.31 20.42 1.24
CA ASN A 293 20.66 19.85 1.21
C ASN A 293 21.65 20.85 1.87
N PRO A 294 21.64 20.97 3.20
CA PRO A 294 22.42 21.98 3.89
C PRO A 294 23.92 21.82 3.63
N SER A 295 24.57 22.94 3.33
CA SER A 295 26.02 22.98 3.14
C SER A 295 26.77 22.76 4.45
N SER A 296 28.04 22.40 4.36
CA SER A 296 28.91 22.31 5.55
C SER A 296 29.02 23.64 6.29
N GLU A 297 28.92 24.76 5.60
CA GLU A 297 28.91 26.10 6.17
C GLU A 297 27.60 26.37 6.92
N THR A 298 26.43 26.02 6.34
CA THR A 298 25.14 26.09 7.03
C THR A 298 25.16 25.30 8.35
N LEU A 299 25.72 24.10 8.33
CA LEU A 299 25.80 23.23 9.51
C LEU A 299 26.80 23.73 10.57
N ALA A 300 27.84 24.47 10.16
CA ALA A 300 28.87 24.97 11.09
C ALA A 300 28.51 26.30 11.76
N ASN A 301 27.78 27.17 11.05
CA ASN A 301 27.54 28.55 11.45
C ASN A 301 26.21 28.81 12.15
N GLN A 302 25.39 27.76 12.36
CA GLN A 302 24.09 27.90 12.98
C GLN A 302 23.97 26.98 14.21
N ASP A 303 23.43 27.56 15.29
CA ASP A 303 23.22 26.85 16.56
C ASP A 303 21.84 26.16 16.54
N PHE A 304 21.78 24.98 15.94
CA PHE A 304 20.57 24.17 15.88
C PHE A 304 20.40 23.33 17.15
N SER A 305 19.23 23.37 17.75
CA SER A 305 18.87 22.51 18.86
C SER A 305 18.81 21.02 18.47
N PHE A 306 18.22 20.78 17.30
CA PHE A 306 18.17 19.47 16.64
C PHE A 306 17.83 19.59 15.15
N ALA A 307 18.02 18.51 14.44
CA ALA A 307 17.63 18.37 13.04
C ALA A 307 16.53 17.31 12.87
N ILE A 308 15.63 17.55 11.92
CA ILE A 308 14.67 16.57 11.39
C ILE A 308 15.03 16.37 9.92
N VAL A 309 15.43 15.14 9.57
CA VAL A 309 15.80 14.77 8.20
C VAL A 309 14.71 13.89 7.62
N VAL A 310 14.02 14.40 6.59
CA VAL A 310 12.92 13.70 5.95
C VAL A 310 13.38 13.21 4.59
N ILE A 311 13.52 11.90 4.47
CA ILE A 311 14.05 11.21 3.30
C ILE A 311 13.12 10.08 2.89
N GLY A 312 13.32 9.52 1.71
CA GLY A 312 12.52 8.39 1.26
C GLY A 312 12.63 8.10 -0.22
N GLU A 313 11.69 7.30 -0.70
CA GLU A 313 11.58 6.96 -2.12
C GLU A 313 10.75 7.99 -2.88
N THR A 314 11.07 8.18 -4.16
CA THR A 314 10.17 8.88 -5.08
C THR A 314 8.92 8.01 -5.33
N PRO A 315 7.78 8.59 -5.75
CA PRO A 315 6.60 7.81 -6.09
C PRO A 315 6.91 6.73 -7.13
N TYR A 316 6.32 5.57 -6.97
CA TYR A 316 6.40 4.45 -7.91
C TYR A 316 5.13 3.61 -7.87
N VAL A 317 4.91 2.86 -8.93
CA VAL A 317 3.85 1.85 -9.04
C VAL A 317 4.38 0.63 -9.81
N GLU A 318 3.89 -0.56 -9.46
CA GLU A 318 4.10 -1.81 -10.18
C GLU A 318 5.57 -2.00 -10.68
N THR A 319 5.79 -2.37 -11.94
CA THR A 319 7.11 -2.60 -12.55
C THR A 319 8.11 -1.47 -12.31
N MET A 320 7.64 -0.21 -12.26
CA MET A 320 8.51 0.93 -11.95
C MET A 320 8.99 0.94 -10.50
N GLY A 321 8.34 0.19 -9.63
CA GLY A 321 8.74 -0.01 -8.25
C GLY A 321 9.71 -1.16 -8.03
N ASP A 322 10.00 -2.00 -9.04
CA ASP A 322 10.95 -3.10 -8.92
C ASP A 322 12.34 -2.55 -8.63
N ASN A 323 12.93 -2.98 -7.53
CA ASN A 323 14.23 -2.49 -7.06
C ASN A 323 14.97 -3.61 -6.30
N SER A 324 16.08 -4.05 -6.84
CA SER A 324 16.93 -5.08 -6.27
C SER A 324 17.88 -4.57 -5.18
N GLU A 325 18.13 -3.25 -5.11
CA GLU A 325 19.09 -2.66 -4.17
C GLU A 325 18.43 -2.26 -2.86
N LEU A 326 17.19 -1.79 -2.91
CA LEU A 326 16.41 -1.32 -1.75
C LEU A 326 17.15 -0.32 -0.84
N THR A 327 18.04 0.48 -1.43
CA THR A 327 18.79 1.53 -0.73
C THR A 327 17.96 2.81 -0.62
N ILE A 328 18.29 3.67 0.34
CA ILE A 328 17.65 5.01 0.46
C ILE A 328 18.14 5.88 -0.68
N PRO A 329 17.26 6.32 -1.60
CA PRO A 329 17.67 7.11 -2.76
C PRO A 329 17.95 8.59 -2.42
N LEU A 330 18.21 9.40 -3.45
CA LEU A 330 18.40 10.87 -3.36
C LEU A 330 19.53 11.25 -2.39
N ASN A 331 20.60 10.45 -2.34
CA ASN A 331 21.75 10.65 -1.43
C ASN A 331 21.34 10.74 0.07
N GLY A 332 20.27 9.99 0.45
CA GLY A 332 19.72 10.09 1.80
C GLY A 332 20.73 9.70 2.89
N ASN A 333 21.54 8.67 2.67
CA ASN A 333 22.56 8.24 3.62
C ASN A 333 23.66 9.29 3.84
N GLU A 334 24.12 9.94 2.78
CA GLU A 334 25.09 11.03 2.82
C GLU A 334 24.52 12.25 3.54
N LEU A 335 23.28 12.61 3.24
CA LEU A 335 22.58 13.72 3.91
C LEU A 335 22.46 13.47 5.42
N ILE A 336 21.98 12.29 5.82
CA ILE A 336 21.90 11.92 7.23
C ILE A 336 23.27 12.01 7.89
N SER A 337 24.29 11.37 7.28
CA SER A 337 25.64 11.32 7.86
C SER A 337 26.25 12.70 8.05
N SER A 338 26.04 13.62 7.11
CA SER A 338 26.57 14.99 7.18
C SER A 338 25.94 15.78 8.33
N ILE A 339 24.65 15.61 8.56
CA ILE A 339 23.89 16.33 9.60
C ILE A 339 24.10 15.66 10.98
N ALA A 340 23.89 14.35 11.06
CA ALA A 340 23.91 13.61 12.34
C ALA A 340 25.31 13.53 13.00
N SER A 341 26.37 13.82 12.23
CA SER A 341 27.72 13.95 12.80
C SER A 341 27.92 15.26 13.61
N ARG A 342 26.99 16.21 13.51
CA ARG A 342 27.12 17.58 14.08
C ARG A 342 25.94 17.99 14.95
N ILE A 343 24.73 17.53 14.60
CA ILE A 343 23.47 17.97 15.20
C ILE A 343 22.68 16.73 15.64
N PRO A 344 22.11 16.69 16.86
CA PRO A 344 21.19 15.62 17.27
C PRO A 344 20.06 15.49 16.25
N THR A 345 19.84 14.29 15.72
CA THR A 345 19.05 14.10 14.50
C THR A 345 17.95 13.06 14.65
N LEU A 346 16.70 13.47 14.33
CA LEU A 346 15.59 12.58 13.99
C LEU A 346 15.59 12.33 12.48
N VAL A 347 15.48 11.08 12.07
CA VAL A 347 15.22 10.71 10.68
C VAL A 347 13.76 10.22 10.55
N VAL A 348 13.05 10.78 9.61
CA VAL A 348 11.69 10.35 9.19
C VAL A 348 11.80 9.77 7.79
N LEU A 349 11.56 8.47 7.67
CA LEU A 349 11.62 7.75 6.39
C LEU A 349 10.23 7.66 5.76
N ILE A 350 10.09 8.18 4.55
CA ILE A 350 8.90 8.10 3.70
C ILE A 350 9.13 7.03 2.64
N SER A 351 8.51 5.86 2.80
CA SER A 351 8.68 4.74 1.85
C SER A 351 7.50 3.76 1.94
N GLY A 352 7.19 3.10 0.84
CA GLY A 352 6.15 2.06 0.80
C GLY A 352 6.62 0.69 1.34
N ARG A 353 7.91 0.56 1.68
CA ARG A 353 8.57 -0.71 2.05
C ARG A 353 9.79 -0.48 2.95
N PRO A 354 10.31 -1.53 3.63
CA PRO A 354 11.61 -1.48 4.28
C PRO A 354 12.74 -1.23 3.28
N LEU A 355 13.68 -0.36 3.67
CA LEU A 355 14.90 -0.07 2.91
C LEU A 355 16.13 -0.47 3.73
N VAL A 356 17.27 -0.66 3.07
CA VAL A 356 18.55 -0.92 3.74
C VAL A 356 18.94 0.28 4.60
N LEU A 357 19.15 0.03 5.89
CA LEU A 357 19.68 1.01 6.82
C LEU A 357 21.16 0.71 7.05
N GLU A 358 22.03 1.56 6.51
CA GLU A 358 23.48 1.40 6.69
C GLU A 358 23.83 1.51 8.18
N PRO A 359 24.54 0.52 8.75
CA PRO A 359 24.80 0.49 10.20
C PRO A 359 25.47 1.77 10.72
N ASP A 360 26.48 2.27 10.01
CA ASP A 360 27.21 3.48 10.39
C ASP A 360 26.32 4.73 10.39
N VAL A 361 25.34 4.78 9.49
CA VAL A 361 24.35 5.87 9.42
C VAL A 361 23.35 5.74 10.56
N PHE A 362 22.86 4.52 10.79
CA PHE A 362 21.90 4.23 11.85
C PHE A 362 22.47 4.48 13.25
N GLU A 363 23.75 4.24 13.47
CA GLU A 363 24.42 4.53 14.75
C GLU A 363 24.50 6.03 15.06
N LYS A 364 24.72 6.88 14.05
CA LYS A 364 24.88 8.34 14.21
C LYS A 364 23.61 9.06 14.62
N ILE A 365 22.45 8.62 14.17
CA ILE A 365 21.17 9.29 14.42
C ILE A 365 20.67 9.04 15.85
N ASP A 366 19.86 9.97 16.35
CA ASP A 366 19.28 9.89 17.69
C ASP A 366 17.91 9.22 17.70
N ALA A 367 17.09 9.42 16.67
CA ALA A 367 15.82 8.72 16.52
C ALA A 367 15.54 8.37 15.04
N PHE A 368 14.76 7.29 14.83
CA PHE A 368 14.33 6.85 13.51
C PHE A 368 12.87 6.44 13.51
N VAL A 369 12.11 7.04 12.61
CA VAL A 369 10.68 6.80 12.43
C VAL A 369 10.40 6.34 11.00
N ALA A 370 9.80 5.17 10.84
CA ALA A 370 9.20 4.74 9.59
C ALA A 370 7.78 5.35 9.50
N ALA A 371 7.61 6.27 8.57
CA ALA A 371 6.35 7.01 8.40
C ALA A 371 5.49 6.50 7.24
N TRP A 372 5.98 5.51 6.51
CA TRP A 372 5.32 4.94 5.34
C TRP A 372 4.96 6.01 4.31
N LEU A 373 3.71 6.04 3.84
CA LEU A 373 3.18 7.06 2.94
C LEU A 373 2.05 7.81 3.66
N PRO A 374 2.37 8.93 4.36
CA PRO A 374 1.40 9.64 5.19
C PRO A 374 0.32 10.39 4.39
N GLY A 375 0.40 10.37 3.06
CA GLY A 375 -0.59 10.99 2.20
C GLY A 375 -0.66 12.51 2.39
N SER A 376 -1.88 13.02 2.53
CA SER A 376 -2.13 14.45 2.63
C SER A 376 -1.95 15.05 4.05
N GLU A 377 -1.61 14.23 5.05
CA GLU A 377 -1.71 14.63 6.47
C GLU A 377 -0.35 14.62 7.19
N GLY A 378 0.59 15.47 6.75
CA GLY A 378 1.88 15.66 7.44
C GLY A 378 1.75 16.01 8.93
N GLY A 379 0.65 16.66 9.33
CA GLY A 379 0.34 16.94 10.73
C GLY A 379 0.22 15.71 11.63
N GLY A 380 -0.13 14.53 11.08
CA GLY A 380 -0.14 13.30 11.85
C GLY A 380 1.26 12.87 12.31
N ILE A 381 2.31 13.24 11.58
CA ILE A 381 3.70 12.99 11.97
C ILE A 381 4.07 13.91 13.13
N THR A 382 3.80 15.21 13.01
CA THR A 382 4.17 16.19 14.05
C THR A 382 3.47 15.93 15.36
N ASP A 383 2.21 15.52 15.33
CA ASP A 383 1.45 15.16 16.54
C ASP A 383 2.19 14.12 17.39
N VAL A 384 2.85 13.16 16.74
CA VAL A 384 3.52 12.06 17.44
C VAL A 384 4.96 12.41 17.81
N ILE A 385 5.74 13.01 16.90
CA ILE A 385 7.15 13.31 17.20
C ILE A 385 7.33 14.44 18.24
N PHE A 386 6.34 15.32 18.39
CA PHE A 386 6.31 16.35 19.43
C PHE A 386 5.55 15.94 20.70
N GLY A 387 5.01 14.72 20.75
CA GLY A 387 4.44 14.13 21.96
C GLY A 387 3.00 14.49 22.28
N ASP A 388 2.21 14.98 21.34
CA ASP A 388 0.76 15.15 21.51
C ASP A 388 0.03 13.79 21.48
N TYR A 389 0.61 12.79 20.80
CA TYR A 389 0.13 11.42 20.72
C TYR A 389 1.28 10.42 20.88
N GLU A 390 0.97 9.23 21.39
CA GLU A 390 1.94 8.14 21.55
C GLU A 390 2.18 7.42 20.21
N PHE A 391 3.34 6.76 20.09
CA PHE A 391 3.60 5.79 19.03
C PHE A 391 2.83 4.50 19.30
N GLU A 392 1.89 4.15 18.42
CA GLU A 392 1.11 2.92 18.49
C GLU A 392 1.50 1.92 17.39
N GLY A 393 2.04 2.40 16.28
CA GLY A 393 2.34 1.61 15.10
C GLY A 393 3.35 0.49 15.35
N ARG A 394 3.16 -0.60 14.61
CA ARG A 394 4.02 -1.79 14.61
C ARG A 394 4.38 -2.14 13.19
N LEU A 395 5.58 -2.66 12.97
CA LEU A 395 6.00 -3.11 11.64
C LEU A 395 5.02 -4.18 11.10
N PRO A 396 4.36 -3.92 9.96
CA PRO A 396 3.48 -4.90 9.33
C PRO A 396 4.26 -6.00 8.59
N VAL A 397 5.55 -5.80 8.39
CA VAL A 397 6.47 -6.70 7.68
C VAL A 397 7.81 -6.77 8.42
N THR A 398 8.57 -7.82 8.15
CA THR A 398 9.96 -7.95 8.64
C THR A 398 10.86 -6.90 7.99
N TRP A 399 11.71 -6.24 8.79
CA TRP A 399 12.74 -5.33 8.28
C TRP A 399 14.10 -6.07 8.24
N PHE A 400 14.61 -6.32 7.05
CA PHE A 400 15.87 -7.02 6.81
C PHE A 400 17.08 -6.13 7.11
N LYS A 401 18.23 -6.74 7.38
CA LYS A 401 19.52 -6.05 7.53
C LYS A 401 20.18 -5.80 6.17
N ARG A 402 20.00 -6.74 5.24
CA ARG A 402 20.67 -6.78 3.93
C ARG A 402 19.76 -7.46 2.91
N VAL A 403 19.73 -6.97 1.70
CA VAL A 403 18.92 -7.54 0.58
C VAL A 403 19.17 -9.04 0.40
N LYS A 404 20.40 -9.51 0.56
CA LYS A 404 20.76 -10.94 0.43
C LYS A 404 20.03 -11.89 1.40
N GLN A 405 19.33 -11.35 2.41
CA GLN A 405 18.51 -12.14 3.33
C GLN A 405 17.10 -12.42 2.78
N LEU A 406 16.71 -11.72 1.72
CA LEU A 406 15.38 -11.90 1.11
C LEU A 406 15.33 -13.13 0.19
N PRO A 407 14.21 -13.85 0.15
CA PRO A 407 13.03 -13.66 0.99
C PRO A 407 13.26 -14.04 2.43
N MET A 408 12.59 -13.36 3.39
CA MET A 408 12.70 -13.63 4.83
C MET A 408 11.30 -13.60 5.47
N SER A 409 10.86 -14.74 5.96
CA SER A 409 9.54 -14.87 6.61
C SER A 409 9.69 -15.26 8.09
N ALA A 410 8.82 -14.71 8.92
CA ALA A 410 8.78 -15.06 10.33
C ALA A 410 8.54 -16.57 10.53
N GLY A 411 9.30 -17.19 11.41
CA GLY A 411 9.22 -18.64 11.68
C GLY A 411 10.21 -19.50 10.90
N GLU A 412 10.98 -18.93 9.97
CA GLU A 412 12.06 -19.65 9.29
C GLU A 412 13.28 -19.87 10.23
N LYS A 413 14.04 -20.97 9.97
CA LYS A 413 15.21 -21.32 10.79
C LYS A 413 16.30 -20.24 10.82
N ASN A 414 16.45 -19.48 9.73
CA ASN A 414 17.47 -18.45 9.55
C ASN A 414 16.89 -17.03 9.70
N TYR A 415 15.82 -16.86 10.49
CA TYR A 415 15.19 -15.57 10.71
C TYR A 415 16.08 -14.66 11.56
N ASP A 416 16.83 -13.75 10.92
CA ASP A 416 17.73 -12.78 11.54
C ASP A 416 17.48 -11.36 11.02
N PRO A 417 16.34 -10.75 11.34
CA PRO A 417 15.98 -9.42 10.87
C PRO A 417 16.74 -8.30 11.58
N LEU A 418 16.74 -7.10 11.00
CA LEU A 418 17.10 -5.87 11.72
C LEU A 418 16.01 -5.56 12.75
N PHE A 419 14.74 -5.61 12.31
CA PHE A 419 13.55 -5.53 13.18
C PHE A 419 12.55 -6.61 12.78
N PRO A 420 12.05 -7.41 13.73
CA PRO A 420 11.03 -8.41 13.44
C PRO A 420 9.68 -7.78 13.12
N ILE A 421 8.83 -8.54 12.42
CA ILE A 421 7.42 -8.18 12.27
C ILE A 421 6.79 -7.91 13.64
N GLY A 422 5.94 -6.89 13.75
CA GLY A 422 5.33 -6.47 15.01
C GLY A 422 6.23 -5.60 15.90
N PHE A 423 7.49 -5.33 15.51
CA PHE A 423 8.36 -4.44 16.25
C PHE A 423 7.86 -2.98 16.19
N GLY A 424 8.09 -2.26 17.27
CA GLY A 424 7.88 -0.83 17.41
C GLY A 424 8.10 -0.42 18.85
N LEU A 425 8.88 0.63 19.05
CA LEU A 425 9.11 1.21 20.38
C LEU A 425 7.88 2.01 20.81
N LYS A 426 7.71 2.18 22.11
CA LYS A 426 6.74 3.09 22.71
C LYS A 426 7.47 4.32 23.25
N MET A 427 6.83 5.46 23.14
CA MET A 427 7.24 6.71 23.78
C MET A 427 6.34 6.93 25.00
N LYS A 428 6.92 7.19 26.18
CA LYS A 428 6.11 7.62 27.34
C LYS A 428 5.85 9.12 27.20
N LEU A 429 4.60 9.51 27.13
CA LEU A 429 4.23 10.92 27.26
C LEU A 429 4.56 11.38 28.68
N VAL A 430 5.28 12.47 28.79
CA VAL A 430 5.45 13.15 30.07
C VAL A 430 4.16 13.94 30.28
N HIS A 431 3.21 13.35 31.03
CA HIS A 431 2.07 14.13 31.50
C HIS A 431 2.65 15.19 32.46
N ASN A 432 2.78 16.42 31.99
CA ASN A 432 2.94 17.55 32.88
C ASN A 432 1.66 17.59 33.74
N MET A 433 1.76 17.10 34.98
CA MET A 433 0.78 17.42 36.01
C MET A 433 0.86 18.94 36.21
N SER A 434 -0.05 19.66 35.54
CA SER A 434 -0.32 21.07 35.83
C SER A 434 -1.06 21.19 37.14
#